data_b14d991890d3fe965e1801b45aa4a724
#
_entry.id   b14d991890d3fe965e1801b45aa4a724
#
_cell.length_a   1.000
_cell.length_b   1.000
_cell.length_c   1.000
_cell.angle_alpha   90.00
_cell.angle_beta   90.00
_cell.angle_gamma   90.00
#
_symmetry.space_group_name_H-M   'P 1'
#
loop_
_entity.id
_entity.type
_entity.pdbx_description
1 polymer ?
#
loop_
_entity_poly.entity_id
_entity_poly.type
_entity_poly.pdbx_seq_one_letter_code
_entity_poly.pdbx_strand_id
1 'polypeptide(L)'
;MKDRKITRGMVSLMAKKSLKSSRMRNIFVMVTIALASALLMAILMFSMGQRQQTKNALSHRQQVSYYNLTEGQVERLKEDQRIACQVQVKEGILSGMEGFDVMPYYVSSLSGEIKIAALENGNMPTREQEVALQAALLEKMGIEPAVGSEVAFHFYDGNTETFTVSGILEGGENTKQFPVFFSEKYARAGSQLKGQPFTVYAKLT
;
A
#
# COMPACT_ATOMS: atom_id res chain seq x y z
N MET A 1 59.22 -47.64 -44.94
CA MET A 1 59.04 -47.29 -43.47
C MET A 1 58.87 -45.81 -43.21
N LYS A 2 58.97 -44.95 -44.22
CA LYS A 2 58.88 -43.48 -44.13
C LYS A 2 57.40 -42.99 -44.19
N ASP A 3 56.51 -43.65 -44.91
CA ASP A 3 55.10 -43.24 -45.12
C ASP A 3 54.22 -43.38 -43.86
N ARG A 4 54.51 -44.39 -43.00
CA ARG A 4 53.74 -44.58 -41.77
C ARG A 4 53.93 -43.45 -40.71
N LYS A 5 55.11 -42.77 -40.74
CA LYS A 5 55.38 -41.66 -39.82
C LYS A 5 54.62 -40.36 -40.24
N ILE A 6 54.57 -40.12 -41.56
CA ILE A 6 53.88 -38.92 -42.12
C ILE A 6 52.41 -39.02 -41.89
N THR A 7 51.77 -40.18 -42.07
CA THR A 7 50.32 -40.39 -41.85
C THR A 7 49.94 -40.22 -40.39
N ARG A 8 50.78 -40.71 -39.43
CA ARG A 8 50.54 -40.51 -37.99
C ARG A 8 50.61 -39.03 -37.57
N GLY A 9 51.52 -38.27 -38.15
CA GLY A 9 51.68 -36.84 -37.89
C GLY A 9 50.46 -36.03 -38.39
N MET A 10 49.98 -36.33 -39.59
CA MET A 10 48.77 -35.68 -40.15
C MET A 10 47.50 -36.02 -39.36
N VAL A 11 47.29 -37.27 -39.01
CA VAL A 11 46.12 -37.72 -38.23
C VAL A 11 46.13 -37.06 -36.85
N SER A 12 47.32 -36.96 -36.21
CA SER A 12 47.41 -36.29 -34.90
C SER A 12 47.15 -34.77 -34.99
N LEU A 13 47.58 -34.11 -36.06
CA LEU A 13 47.31 -32.69 -36.31
C LEU A 13 45.83 -32.44 -36.62
N MET A 14 45.19 -33.29 -37.43
CA MET A 14 43.75 -33.22 -37.70
C MET A 14 42.92 -33.49 -36.44
N ALA A 15 43.30 -34.49 -35.65
CA ALA A 15 42.66 -34.77 -34.36
C ALA A 15 42.77 -33.61 -33.35
N LYS A 16 43.96 -32.98 -33.25
CA LYS A 16 44.15 -31.78 -32.42
C LYS A 16 43.31 -30.59 -32.89
N LYS A 17 43.21 -30.37 -34.20
CA LYS A 17 42.45 -29.28 -34.78
C LYS A 17 40.95 -29.51 -34.62
N SER A 18 40.47 -30.77 -34.79
CA SER A 18 39.10 -31.17 -34.55
C SER A 18 38.74 -31.08 -33.08
N LEU A 19 39.61 -31.51 -32.17
CA LEU A 19 39.39 -31.36 -30.72
C LEU A 19 39.34 -29.88 -30.27
N LYS A 20 40.15 -29.02 -30.86
CA LYS A 20 40.11 -27.57 -30.56
C LYS A 20 38.81 -26.92 -31.07
N SER A 21 38.36 -27.32 -32.29
CA SER A 21 37.08 -26.87 -32.84
C SER A 21 35.85 -27.37 -32.04
N SER A 22 35.88 -28.64 -31.59
CA SER A 22 34.82 -29.19 -30.76
C SER A 22 34.77 -28.59 -29.34
N ARG A 23 35.94 -28.21 -28.80
CA ARG A 23 35.98 -27.49 -27.49
C ARG A 23 35.30 -26.15 -27.57
N MET A 24 35.54 -25.33 -28.58
CA MET A 24 34.92 -24.04 -28.77
C MET A 24 33.39 -24.18 -28.93
N ARG A 25 32.97 -25.17 -29.70
CA ARG A 25 31.52 -25.48 -29.88
C ARG A 25 30.87 -25.90 -28.54
N ASN A 26 31.56 -26.77 -27.78
CA ASN A 26 31.02 -27.23 -26.47
C ASN A 26 31.00 -26.10 -25.45
N ILE A 27 31.99 -25.20 -25.42
CA ILE A 27 31.97 -24.01 -24.56
C ILE A 27 30.82 -23.10 -24.95
N PHE A 28 30.60 -22.87 -26.25
CA PHE A 28 29.49 -22.06 -26.73
C PHE A 28 28.14 -22.65 -26.31
N VAL A 29 27.93 -23.96 -26.45
CA VAL A 29 26.72 -24.65 -26.01
C VAL A 29 26.54 -24.54 -24.49
N MET A 30 27.63 -24.74 -23.70
CA MET A 30 27.55 -24.59 -22.24
C MET A 30 27.16 -23.15 -21.81
N VAL A 31 27.75 -22.15 -22.45
CA VAL A 31 27.45 -20.75 -22.16
C VAL A 31 25.99 -20.44 -22.53
N THR A 32 25.50 -20.93 -23.66
CA THR A 32 24.10 -20.73 -24.09
C THR A 32 23.14 -21.40 -23.13
N ILE A 33 23.42 -22.62 -22.67
CA ILE A 33 22.57 -23.30 -21.67
C ILE A 33 22.62 -22.57 -20.33
N ALA A 34 23.80 -22.12 -19.89
CA ALA A 34 23.93 -21.36 -18.65
C ALA A 34 23.18 -20.04 -18.71
N LEU A 35 23.25 -19.30 -19.81
CA LEU A 35 22.48 -18.08 -20.01
C LEU A 35 20.97 -18.34 -20.04
N ALA A 36 20.53 -19.35 -20.77
CA ALA A 36 19.12 -19.73 -20.83
C ALA A 36 18.58 -20.13 -19.45
N SER A 37 19.32 -20.91 -18.69
CA SER A 37 18.93 -21.32 -17.32
C SER A 37 18.92 -20.14 -16.35
N ALA A 38 19.89 -19.22 -16.43
CA ALA A 38 19.91 -18.01 -15.62
C ALA A 38 18.73 -17.09 -15.91
N LEU A 39 18.36 -16.94 -17.18
CA LEU A 39 17.22 -16.14 -17.60
C LEU A 39 15.89 -16.74 -17.12
N LEU A 40 15.76 -18.06 -17.18
CA LEU A 40 14.59 -18.78 -16.69
C LEU A 40 14.45 -18.65 -15.17
N MET A 41 15.57 -18.76 -14.42
CA MET A 41 15.59 -18.51 -12.97
C MET A 41 15.20 -17.08 -12.63
N ALA A 42 15.71 -16.08 -13.36
CA ALA A 42 15.40 -14.69 -13.16
C ALA A 42 13.87 -14.41 -13.34
N ILE A 43 13.29 -15.00 -14.40
CA ILE A 43 11.83 -14.87 -14.66
C ILE A 43 11.02 -15.52 -13.53
N LEU A 44 11.43 -16.70 -13.06
CA LEU A 44 10.74 -17.38 -11.95
C LEU A 44 10.86 -16.60 -10.65
N MET A 45 12.04 -16.05 -10.31
CA MET A 45 12.23 -15.23 -9.12
C MET A 45 11.41 -13.95 -9.18
N PHE A 46 11.39 -13.28 -10.35
CA PHE A 46 10.57 -12.08 -10.55
C PHE A 46 9.08 -12.38 -10.42
N SER A 47 8.61 -13.46 -11.03
CA SER A 47 7.21 -13.90 -10.93
C SER A 47 6.80 -14.25 -9.49
N MET A 48 7.67 -14.94 -8.74
CA MET A 48 7.43 -15.23 -7.32
C MET A 48 7.42 -13.97 -6.46
N GLY A 49 8.37 -13.05 -6.71
CA GLY A 49 8.42 -11.75 -6.02
C GLY A 49 7.16 -10.93 -6.23
N GLN A 50 6.67 -10.84 -7.48
CA GLN A 50 5.42 -10.16 -7.78
C GLN A 50 4.20 -10.79 -7.11
N ARG A 51 4.12 -12.13 -7.12
CA ARG A 51 3.02 -12.84 -6.42
C ARG A 51 3.02 -12.57 -4.92
N GLN A 52 4.20 -12.52 -4.30
CA GLN A 52 4.33 -12.24 -2.87
C GLN A 52 3.93 -10.79 -2.55
N GLN A 53 4.36 -9.83 -3.35
CA GLN A 53 3.96 -8.43 -3.22
C GLN A 53 2.44 -8.27 -3.38
N THR A 54 1.85 -8.91 -4.39
CA THR A 54 0.41 -8.87 -4.60
C THR A 54 -0.35 -9.52 -3.45
N LYS A 55 0.10 -10.67 -2.93
CA LYS A 55 -0.49 -11.30 -1.75
C LYS A 55 -0.43 -10.37 -0.53
N ASN A 56 0.73 -9.76 -0.26
CA ASN A 56 0.88 -8.85 0.86
C ASN A 56 0.01 -7.60 0.71
N ALA A 57 -0.07 -7.03 -0.51
CA ALA A 57 -0.94 -5.89 -0.79
C ALA A 57 -2.44 -6.23 -0.65
N LEU A 58 -2.84 -7.45 -1.00
CA LEU A 58 -4.23 -7.91 -0.89
C LEU A 58 -4.57 -8.42 0.52
N SER A 59 -3.59 -8.87 1.31
CA SER A 59 -3.83 -9.42 2.65
C SER A 59 -4.45 -8.40 3.62
N HIS A 60 -4.22 -7.11 3.38
CA HIS A 60 -4.74 -6.01 4.21
C HIS A 60 -5.95 -5.30 3.59
N ARG A 61 -6.46 -5.78 2.44
CA ARG A 61 -7.68 -5.24 1.83
C ARG A 61 -8.92 -5.96 2.37
N GLN A 62 -10.01 -5.20 2.39
CA GLN A 62 -11.34 -5.74 2.66
C GLN A 62 -11.76 -6.72 1.54
N GLN A 63 -12.53 -7.72 1.91
CA GLN A 63 -13.16 -8.66 0.97
C GLN A 63 -14.56 -8.23 0.58
N VAL A 64 -15.25 -7.57 1.51
CA VAL A 64 -16.62 -7.10 1.35
C VAL A 64 -16.72 -5.66 1.86
N SER A 65 -17.54 -4.86 1.18
CA SER A 65 -17.85 -3.49 1.57
C SER A 65 -19.37 -3.33 1.63
N TYR A 66 -19.85 -2.84 2.75
CA TYR A 66 -21.26 -2.50 2.97
C TYR A 66 -21.37 -0.98 3.04
N TYR A 67 -22.20 -0.40 2.21
CA TYR A 67 -22.35 1.05 2.08
C TYR A 67 -23.70 1.52 2.63
N ASN A 68 -23.77 2.80 3.01
CA ASN A 68 -25.00 3.47 3.44
C ASN A 68 -25.71 2.80 4.62
N LEU A 69 -24.95 2.34 5.60
CA LEU A 69 -25.47 1.66 6.77
C LEU A 69 -25.89 2.66 7.85
N THR A 70 -27.00 2.36 8.50
CA THR A 70 -27.39 2.99 9.76
C THR A 70 -26.63 2.38 10.94
N GLU A 71 -26.56 3.09 12.07
CA GLU A 71 -25.88 2.62 13.28
C GLU A 71 -26.41 1.24 13.73
N GLY A 72 -27.73 1.03 13.69
CA GLY A 72 -28.33 -0.26 14.04
C GLY A 72 -27.98 -1.41 13.09
N GLN A 73 -27.71 -1.13 11.82
CA GLN A 73 -27.22 -2.13 10.87
C GLN A 73 -25.76 -2.48 11.11
N VAL A 74 -24.94 -1.48 11.48
CA VAL A 74 -23.55 -1.68 11.85
C VAL A 74 -23.44 -2.59 13.09
N GLU A 75 -24.28 -2.38 14.11
CA GLU A 75 -24.30 -3.23 15.30
C GLU A 75 -24.65 -4.68 14.95
N ARG A 76 -25.64 -4.89 14.07
CA ARG A 76 -25.99 -6.25 13.59
C ARG A 76 -24.83 -6.93 12.85
N LEU A 77 -24.04 -6.17 12.09
CA LEU A 77 -22.87 -6.72 11.40
C LEU A 77 -21.76 -7.14 12.38
N LYS A 78 -21.64 -6.50 13.55
CA LYS A 78 -20.70 -6.91 14.60
C LYS A 78 -21.02 -8.31 15.17
N GLU A 79 -22.30 -8.69 15.16
CA GLU A 79 -22.76 -9.98 15.66
C GLU A 79 -22.70 -11.09 14.60
N ASP A 80 -22.43 -10.77 13.33
CA ASP A 80 -22.40 -11.75 12.26
C ASP A 80 -21.12 -12.61 12.33
N GLN A 81 -21.28 -13.88 12.67
CA GLN A 81 -20.18 -14.86 12.80
C GLN A 81 -19.40 -15.12 11.50
N ARG A 82 -19.94 -14.71 10.36
CA ARG A 82 -19.25 -14.84 9.07
C ARG A 82 -18.21 -13.76 8.84
N ILE A 83 -18.18 -12.74 9.69
CA ILE A 83 -17.25 -11.62 9.63
C ILE A 83 -16.12 -11.87 10.62
N ALA A 84 -14.91 -12.08 10.10
CA ALA A 84 -13.72 -12.28 10.93
C ALA A 84 -13.22 -10.97 11.56
N CYS A 85 -13.22 -9.89 10.75
CA CYS A 85 -12.91 -8.55 11.23
C CYS A 85 -13.62 -7.50 10.38
N GLN A 86 -13.87 -6.34 10.98
CA GLN A 86 -14.49 -5.21 10.29
C GLN A 86 -13.89 -3.87 10.74
N VAL A 87 -13.91 -2.90 9.84
CA VAL A 87 -13.58 -1.50 10.09
C VAL A 87 -14.75 -0.63 9.65
N GLN A 88 -15.21 0.22 10.56
CA GLN A 88 -16.28 1.17 10.31
C GLN A 88 -15.69 2.48 9.85
N VAL A 89 -16.24 3.04 8.80
CA VAL A 89 -15.83 4.31 8.22
C VAL A 89 -17.05 5.20 8.05
N LYS A 90 -16.92 6.46 8.40
CA LYS A 90 -17.81 7.53 7.94
C LYS A 90 -17.00 8.48 7.07
N GLU A 91 -17.61 8.99 6.05
CA GLU A 91 -17.06 10.00 5.16
C GLU A 91 -17.93 11.24 5.23
N GLY A 92 -17.30 12.38 5.51
CA GLY A 92 -17.98 13.66 5.60
C GLY A 92 -18.06 14.37 4.24
N ILE A 93 -18.46 15.61 4.29
CA ILE A 93 -18.57 16.45 3.10
C ILE A 93 -17.20 17.06 2.80
N LEU A 94 -16.76 16.96 1.55
CA LEU A 94 -15.52 17.56 1.07
C LEU A 94 -15.55 19.07 1.35
N SER A 95 -14.51 19.58 1.96
CA SER A 95 -14.31 21.01 2.20
C SER A 95 -13.19 21.53 1.34
N GLY A 96 -13.50 22.42 0.40
CA GLY A 96 -12.49 23.08 -0.45
C GLY A 96 -11.77 24.18 0.34
N MET A 97 -10.46 24.13 0.31
CA MET A 97 -9.58 25.19 0.80
C MET A 97 -8.77 25.77 -0.37
N GLU A 98 -8.11 26.90 -0.17
CA GLU A 98 -7.33 27.52 -1.24
C GLU A 98 -6.20 26.60 -1.72
N GLY A 99 -6.42 25.96 -2.88
CA GLY A 99 -5.46 25.08 -3.56
C GLY A 99 -5.48 23.60 -3.15
N PHE A 100 -6.32 23.17 -2.20
CA PHE A 100 -6.50 21.78 -1.79
C PHE A 100 -7.87 21.51 -1.16
N ASP A 101 -8.23 20.25 -1.07
CA ASP A 101 -9.49 19.80 -0.47
C ASP A 101 -9.22 18.97 0.78
N VAL A 102 -10.09 19.11 1.78
CA VAL A 102 -10.08 18.31 3.01
C VAL A 102 -11.28 17.39 3.02
N MET A 103 -11.04 16.10 3.18
CA MET A 103 -12.07 15.08 3.31
C MET A 103 -12.14 14.58 4.75
N PRO A 104 -13.21 14.91 5.48
CA PRO A 104 -13.40 14.43 6.84
C PRO A 104 -13.71 12.93 6.87
N TYR A 105 -12.98 12.18 7.70
CA TYR A 105 -13.20 10.75 7.92
C TYR A 105 -13.32 10.43 9.41
N TYR A 106 -14.12 9.43 9.71
CA TYR A 106 -14.01 8.64 10.92
C TYR A 106 -13.67 7.20 10.54
N VAL A 107 -12.74 6.61 11.26
CA VAL A 107 -12.36 5.21 11.10
C VAL A 107 -12.24 4.57 12.47
N SER A 108 -12.91 3.45 12.69
CA SER A 108 -12.92 2.77 14.00
C SER A 108 -11.55 2.17 14.38
N SER A 109 -10.70 1.87 13.40
CA SER A 109 -9.32 1.43 13.60
C SER A 109 -8.49 1.63 12.33
N LEU A 110 -7.28 2.12 12.47
CA LEU A 110 -6.27 2.13 11.38
C LEU A 110 -5.38 0.90 11.41
N SER A 111 -5.19 0.31 12.60
CA SER A 111 -4.35 -0.87 12.80
C SER A 111 -5.20 -2.12 12.87
N GLY A 112 -4.86 -3.12 12.07
CA GLY A 112 -5.60 -4.37 12.06
C GLY A 112 -5.39 -5.13 10.75
N GLU A 113 -6.21 -6.13 10.51
CA GLU A 113 -6.17 -6.90 9.28
C GLU A 113 -6.60 -6.07 8.05
N ILE A 114 -7.47 -5.07 8.24
CA ILE A 114 -7.87 -4.12 7.20
C ILE A 114 -7.16 -2.80 7.48
N LYS A 115 -6.25 -2.40 6.60
CA LYS A 115 -5.52 -1.14 6.72
C LYS A 115 -6.17 -0.07 5.85
N ILE A 116 -6.59 1.02 6.47
CA ILE A 116 -7.15 2.20 5.79
C ILE A 116 -6.05 3.25 5.56
N ALA A 117 -5.24 3.50 6.59
CA ALA A 117 -4.11 4.41 6.55
C ALA A 117 -3.04 3.93 7.56
N ALA A 118 -1.87 4.50 7.52
CA ALA A 118 -0.81 4.24 8.49
C ALA A 118 -0.48 5.51 9.26
N LEU A 119 -0.23 5.38 10.57
CA LEU A 119 0.30 6.45 11.41
C LEU A 119 1.82 6.44 11.33
N GLU A 120 2.40 7.59 11.05
CA GLU A 120 3.82 7.83 11.12
C GLU A 120 4.23 8.23 12.55
N ASN A 121 3.42 9.08 13.19
CA ASN A 121 3.68 9.56 14.55
C ASN A 121 2.37 9.84 15.30
N GLY A 122 2.42 9.79 16.63
CA GLY A 122 1.29 10.09 17.50
C GLY A 122 0.26 8.97 17.61
N ASN A 123 -0.99 9.34 17.84
CA ASN A 123 -2.10 8.41 18.08
C ASN A 123 -3.35 8.84 17.30
N MET A 124 -4.28 7.87 17.13
CA MET A 124 -5.61 8.19 16.62
C MET A 124 -6.36 9.13 17.56
N PRO A 125 -7.19 10.03 16.99
CA PRO A 125 -8.02 10.96 17.78
C PRO A 125 -8.97 10.21 18.72
N THR A 126 -9.01 10.62 19.98
CA THR A 126 -9.89 10.08 21.01
C THR A 126 -10.83 11.13 21.58
N ARG A 127 -10.41 12.39 21.55
CA ARG A 127 -11.21 13.53 21.98
C ARG A 127 -11.92 14.19 20.80
N GLU A 128 -12.99 14.90 21.08
CA GLU A 128 -13.80 15.55 20.04
C GLU A 128 -12.99 16.57 19.21
N GLN A 129 -12.08 17.28 19.87
CA GLN A 129 -11.23 18.31 19.25
C GLN A 129 -9.85 17.80 18.82
N GLU A 130 -9.71 16.51 18.58
CA GLU A 130 -8.50 15.91 18.08
C GLU A 130 -8.66 15.42 16.65
N VAL A 131 -7.59 15.53 15.86
CA VAL A 131 -7.52 15.03 14.47
C VAL A 131 -6.20 14.32 14.20
N ALA A 132 -6.23 13.35 13.28
CA ALA A 132 -5.04 12.79 12.66
C ALA A 132 -5.06 13.11 11.15
N LEU A 133 -3.93 13.59 10.63
CA LEU A 133 -3.82 14.08 9.26
C LEU A 133 -2.38 13.93 8.74
N GLN A 134 -2.19 14.14 7.45
CA GLN A 134 -0.88 14.02 6.81
C GLN A 134 -0.02 15.26 7.04
N ALA A 135 1.29 15.07 7.23
CA ALA A 135 2.26 16.16 7.39
C ALA A 135 2.18 17.19 6.26
N ALA A 136 2.04 16.70 5.02
CA ALA A 136 1.92 17.54 3.83
C ALA A 136 0.71 18.49 3.85
N LEU A 137 -0.37 18.16 4.58
CA LEU A 137 -1.50 19.07 4.77
C LEU A 137 -1.11 20.24 5.68
N LEU A 138 -0.45 19.95 6.81
CA LEU A 138 0.03 21.00 7.73
C LEU A 138 1.01 21.95 7.04
N GLU A 139 1.94 21.41 6.28
CA GLU A 139 2.90 22.23 5.49
C GLU A 139 2.18 23.17 4.51
N LYS A 140 1.14 22.67 3.81
CA LYS A 140 0.33 23.50 2.90
C LYS A 140 -0.44 24.59 3.62
N MET A 141 -0.82 24.36 4.88
CA MET A 141 -1.47 25.34 5.74
C MET A 141 -0.47 26.29 6.42
N GLY A 142 0.86 26.10 6.20
CA GLY A 142 1.91 26.89 6.85
C GLY A 142 2.08 26.57 8.33
N ILE A 143 1.67 25.38 8.78
CA ILE A 143 1.75 24.90 10.16
C ILE A 143 2.89 23.90 10.26
N GLU A 144 3.69 23.97 11.32
CA GLU A 144 4.75 22.98 11.57
C GLU A 144 4.12 21.59 11.79
N PRO A 145 4.58 20.53 11.05
CA PRO A 145 4.04 19.20 11.18
C PRO A 145 4.48 18.53 12.50
N ALA A 146 3.73 18.77 13.55
CA ALA A 146 3.98 18.18 14.87
C ALA A 146 2.69 17.74 15.55
N VAL A 147 2.78 16.68 16.35
CA VAL A 147 1.72 16.29 17.28
C VAL A 147 1.57 17.39 18.33
N GLY A 148 0.34 17.85 18.56
CA GLY A 148 0.02 18.97 19.43
C GLY A 148 -0.17 20.30 18.70
N SER A 149 0.15 20.40 17.41
CA SER A 149 -0.16 21.60 16.61
C SER A 149 -1.67 21.85 16.55
N GLU A 150 -2.07 23.12 16.51
CA GLU A 150 -3.46 23.50 16.29
C GLU A 150 -3.73 23.74 14.81
N VAL A 151 -4.85 23.25 14.32
CA VAL A 151 -5.29 23.41 12.94
C VAL A 151 -6.75 23.86 12.91
N ALA A 152 -7.03 24.88 12.11
CA ALA A 152 -8.40 25.37 11.89
C ALA A 152 -8.90 24.95 10.50
N PHE A 153 -10.04 24.28 10.44
CA PHE A 153 -10.72 23.94 9.19
C PHE A 153 -11.91 24.85 8.95
N HIS A 154 -11.98 25.38 7.74
CA HIS A 154 -13.15 26.07 7.22
C HIS A 154 -13.99 25.09 6.43
N PHE A 155 -15.09 24.64 7.00
CA PHE A 155 -15.94 23.66 6.37
C PHE A 155 -16.92 24.30 5.36
N TYR A 156 -17.47 23.47 4.49
CA TYR A 156 -18.37 23.90 3.42
C TYR A 156 -19.68 24.55 3.93
N ASP A 157 -20.09 24.21 5.14
CA ASP A 157 -21.24 24.83 5.83
C ASP A 157 -20.96 26.24 6.38
N GLY A 158 -19.76 26.77 6.18
CA GLY A 158 -19.32 28.08 6.65
C GLY A 158 -18.80 28.06 8.08
N ASN A 159 -18.85 26.94 8.78
CA ASN A 159 -18.30 26.82 10.13
C ASN A 159 -16.78 26.69 10.10
N THR A 160 -16.15 27.30 11.10
CA THR A 160 -14.73 27.13 11.36
C THR A 160 -14.55 26.44 12.70
N GLU A 161 -13.87 25.30 12.67
CA GLU A 161 -13.60 24.53 13.87
C GLU A 161 -12.08 24.33 14.04
N THR A 162 -11.59 24.44 15.26
CA THR A 162 -10.17 24.28 15.59
C THR A 162 -9.95 22.94 16.28
N PHE A 163 -8.91 22.25 15.85
CA PHE A 163 -8.52 20.92 16.35
C PHE A 163 -7.07 20.88 16.74
N THR A 164 -6.73 19.97 17.63
CA THR A 164 -5.35 19.61 17.98
C THR A 164 -4.92 18.36 17.20
N VAL A 165 -3.77 18.40 16.60
CA VAL A 165 -3.18 17.24 15.89
C VAL A 165 -2.76 16.20 16.91
N SER A 166 -3.43 15.05 16.92
CA SER A 166 -3.09 13.90 17.79
C SER A 166 -2.22 12.87 17.09
N GLY A 167 -2.22 12.85 15.76
CA GLY A 167 -1.43 11.92 14.98
C GLY A 167 -1.12 12.42 13.57
N ILE A 168 0.04 12.01 13.08
CA ILE A 168 0.49 12.29 11.72
C ILE A 168 0.44 10.99 10.93
N LEU A 169 -0.18 11.06 9.74
CA LEU A 169 -0.36 9.94 8.83
C LEU A 169 0.72 9.93 7.76
N GLU A 170 1.10 8.75 7.31
CA GLU A 170 2.01 8.56 6.18
C GLU A 170 1.41 9.09 4.87
N GLY A 171 2.27 9.62 3.98
CA GLY A 171 1.92 9.99 2.61
C GLY A 171 1.39 11.42 2.47
N GLY A 172 0.82 11.71 1.28
CA GLY A 172 0.18 13.01 0.97
C GLY A 172 1.02 13.97 0.13
N GLU A 173 2.26 13.64 -0.23
CA GLU A 173 3.19 14.55 -0.93
C GLU A 173 2.65 15.06 -2.28
N ASN A 174 1.88 14.25 -3.01
CA ASN A 174 1.39 14.57 -4.36
C ASN A 174 -0.14 14.59 -4.47
N THR A 175 -0.85 14.82 -3.38
CA THR A 175 -2.32 14.87 -3.41
C THR A 175 -2.85 16.29 -3.33
N LYS A 176 -4.05 16.48 -3.86
CA LYS A 176 -4.87 17.68 -3.66
C LYS A 176 -6.03 17.44 -2.69
N GLN A 177 -6.32 16.17 -2.39
CA GLN A 177 -7.34 15.77 -1.44
C GLN A 177 -6.68 15.12 -0.24
N PHE A 178 -6.89 15.69 0.93
CA PHE A 178 -6.28 15.25 2.17
C PHE A 178 -7.32 14.62 3.08
N PRO A 179 -7.17 13.34 3.44
CA PRO A 179 -7.99 12.73 4.46
C PRO A 179 -7.63 13.31 5.84
N VAL A 180 -8.64 13.70 6.60
CA VAL A 180 -8.52 14.12 7.99
C VAL A 180 -9.39 13.20 8.83
N PHE A 181 -8.76 12.48 9.75
CA PHE A 181 -9.44 11.52 10.61
C PHE A 181 -9.84 12.17 11.93
N PHE A 182 -11.10 12.01 12.27
CA PHE A 182 -11.71 12.51 13.47
C PHE A 182 -12.01 11.40 14.46
N SER A 183 -12.21 11.75 15.71
CA SER A 183 -12.58 10.82 16.77
C SER A 183 -14.00 10.28 16.60
N GLU A 184 -14.31 9.17 17.27
CA GLU A 184 -15.67 8.64 17.34
C GLU A 184 -16.67 9.65 17.93
N LYS A 185 -16.23 10.43 18.92
CA LYS A 185 -17.06 11.47 19.54
C LYS A 185 -17.47 12.52 18.52
N TYR A 186 -16.53 13.01 17.73
CA TYR A 186 -16.82 13.94 16.63
C TYR A 186 -17.70 13.29 15.54
N ALA A 187 -17.46 12.04 15.22
CA ALA A 187 -18.27 11.32 14.23
C ALA A 187 -19.75 11.16 14.63
N ARG A 188 -20.05 11.25 15.92
CA ARG A 188 -21.42 11.20 16.45
C ARG A 188 -22.07 12.58 16.61
N ALA A 189 -21.29 13.59 16.95
CA ALA A 189 -21.79 14.93 17.33
C ALA A 189 -21.37 16.05 16.38
N GLY A 190 -20.19 15.93 15.75
CA GLY A 190 -19.57 16.98 14.94
C GLY A 190 -20.30 17.28 13.64
N SER A 191 -20.23 18.53 13.21
CA SER A 191 -21.00 19.09 12.09
C SER A 191 -20.82 18.31 10.78
N GLN A 192 -19.62 17.80 10.51
CA GLN A 192 -19.26 17.20 9.22
C GLN A 192 -19.61 15.73 9.10
N LEU A 193 -19.71 15.00 10.21
CA LEU A 193 -19.87 13.54 10.24
C LEU A 193 -21.19 13.09 10.85
N LYS A 194 -21.85 13.97 11.60
CA LYS A 194 -23.16 13.68 12.18
C LYS A 194 -24.19 13.45 11.07
N GLY A 195 -24.91 12.32 11.15
CA GLY A 195 -25.93 11.97 10.15
C GLY A 195 -25.39 11.33 8.88
N GLN A 196 -24.08 11.32 8.66
CA GLN A 196 -23.51 10.57 7.54
C GLN A 196 -23.66 9.06 7.77
N PRO A 197 -23.95 8.30 6.71
CA PRO A 197 -24.04 6.85 6.80
C PRO A 197 -22.68 6.21 7.06
N PHE A 198 -22.71 5.00 7.61
CA PHE A 198 -21.52 4.19 7.74
C PHE A 198 -21.23 3.39 6.47
N THR A 199 -19.96 3.25 6.19
CA THR A 199 -19.40 2.20 5.32
C THR A 199 -18.66 1.21 6.21
N VAL A 200 -18.90 -0.08 6.03
CA VAL A 200 -18.21 -1.13 6.77
C VAL A 200 -17.38 -1.94 5.79
N TYR A 201 -16.08 -1.97 6.01
CA TYR A 201 -15.14 -2.84 5.33
C TYR A 201 -14.95 -4.09 6.18
N ALA A 202 -15.12 -5.27 5.58
CA ALA A 202 -15.08 -6.52 6.29
C ALA A 202 -14.21 -7.58 5.59
N LYS A 203 -13.68 -8.50 6.39
CA LYS A 203 -13.16 -9.79 5.93
C LYS A 203 -14.04 -10.90 6.49
N LEU A 204 -14.23 -11.90 5.67
CA LEU A 204 -15.00 -13.10 6.04
C LEU A 204 -14.08 -14.14 6.68
N THR A 205 -14.69 -15.00 7.49
CA THR A 205 -14.02 -16.15 8.13
C THR A 205 -13.62 -17.20 7.11
#